data_14bb0fe3c79948ebadfb5f7275398f82
#
_entry.id   14bb0fe3c79948ebadfb5f7275398f82
#
_cell.length_a   1.000
_cell.length_b   1.000
_cell.length_c   1.000
_cell.angle_alpha   90.00
_cell.angle_beta   90.00
_cell.angle_gamma   90.00
#
_symmetry.space_group_name_H-M   'P 1'
#
loop_
_entity.id
_entity.type
_entity.pdbx_description
1 polymer ?
#
loop_
_entity_poly.entity_id
_entity_poly.type
_entity_poly.pdbx_seq_one_letter_code
_entity_poly.pdbx_strand_id
1 'polypeptide(L)' 'MEELARYYLSQGKTVRAAALMMKLIETEPTPENLELLAEIYMQQGLFDDATELYLRVVKAGLR' A
#
# COMPACT_ATOMS: atom_id res chain seq x y z
N MET A 1 -10.24 1.40 -7.94
CA MET A 1 -8.94 0.70 -7.88
C MET A 1 -8.62 0.22 -6.48
N GLU A 2 -8.78 1.07 -5.48
CA GLU A 2 -8.52 0.66 -4.10
C GLU A 2 -9.43 -0.49 -3.68
N GLU A 3 -10.69 -0.43 -4.04
CA GLU A 3 -11.66 -1.46 -3.68
C GLU A 3 -11.27 -2.82 -4.27
N LEU A 4 -10.76 -2.81 -5.50
CA LEU A 4 -10.32 -4.06 -6.13
C LEU A 4 -9.11 -4.62 -5.39
N ALA A 5 -8.17 -3.75 -4.97
CA ALA A 5 -7.01 -4.19 -4.21
C ALA A 5 -7.45 -4.82 -2.88
N ARG A 6 -8.41 -4.19 -2.20
CA ARG A 6 -8.92 -4.73 -0.95
C ARG A 6 -9.60 -6.08 -1.16
N TYR A 7 -10.31 -6.21 -2.28
CA TYR A 7 -10.94 -7.49 -2.60
C TYR A 7 -9.89 -8.57 -2.78
N TYR A 8 -8.83 -8.29 -3.57
CA TYR A 8 -7.76 -9.27 -3.74
C TYR A 8 -7.12 -9.62 -2.40
N LEU A 9 -6.93 -8.60 -1.55
CA LEU A 9 -6.32 -8.82 -0.25
C LEU A 9 -7.18 -9.76 0.61
N SER A 10 -8.50 -9.58 0.58
CA SER A 10 -9.42 -10.43 1.32
C SER A 10 -9.39 -11.87 0.82
N GLN A 11 -8.99 -12.07 -0.43
CA GLN A 11 -8.86 -13.40 -1.02
C GLN A 11 -7.47 -13.99 -0.81
N GLY A 12 -6.60 -13.31 -0.09
CA GLY A 12 -5.23 -13.77 0.11
C GLY A 12 -4.33 -13.54 -1.09
N LYS A 13 -4.79 -12.78 -2.08
CA LYS A 13 -4.02 -12.55 -3.30
C LYS A 13 -3.17 -11.29 -3.14
N THR A 14 -2.18 -11.37 -2.25
CA THR A 14 -1.39 -10.21 -1.88
C THR A 14 -0.54 -9.67 -3.04
N VAL A 15 -0.04 -10.55 -3.90
CA VAL A 15 0.77 -10.10 -5.03
C VAL A 15 -0.05 -9.25 -5.99
N ARG A 16 -1.27 -9.68 -6.28
CA ARG A 16 -2.14 -8.89 -7.17
C ARG A 16 -2.55 -7.58 -6.53
N ALA A 17 -2.87 -7.61 -5.25
CA ALA A 17 -3.22 -6.40 -4.53
C ALA A 17 -2.06 -5.41 -4.53
N ALA A 18 -0.85 -5.89 -4.28
CA ALA A 18 0.33 -5.03 -4.29
C ALA A 18 0.56 -4.42 -5.68
N ALA A 19 0.42 -5.22 -6.74
CA ALA A 19 0.64 -4.73 -8.09
C ALA A 19 -0.33 -3.60 -8.43
N LEU A 20 -1.60 -3.75 -8.05
CA LEU A 20 -2.59 -2.69 -8.28
C LEU A 20 -2.22 -1.42 -7.53
N MET A 21 -1.86 -1.56 -6.25
CA MET A 21 -1.56 -0.39 -5.44
C MET A 21 -0.26 0.28 -5.87
N MET A 22 0.72 -0.48 -6.33
CA MET A 22 1.96 0.10 -6.85
C MET A 22 1.69 1.01 -8.04
N LYS A 23 0.76 0.61 -8.90
CA LYS A 23 0.37 1.46 -10.01
C LYS A 23 -0.43 2.67 -9.54
N LEU A 24 -1.34 2.45 -8.60
CA LEU A 24 -2.22 3.52 -8.16
C LEU A 24 -1.45 4.65 -7.47
N ILE A 25 -0.44 4.32 -6.67
CA ILE A 25 0.30 5.37 -5.98
C ILE A 25 1.18 6.20 -6.90
N GLU A 26 1.39 5.77 -8.14
CA GLU A 26 2.12 6.59 -9.11
C GLU A 26 1.34 7.85 -9.49
N THR A 27 0.02 7.74 -9.51
CA THR A 27 -0.83 8.87 -9.87
C THR A 27 -1.58 9.44 -8.68
N GLU A 28 -1.86 8.63 -7.66
CA GLU A 28 -2.63 9.04 -6.49
C GLU A 28 -1.93 8.57 -5.22
N PRO A 29 -0.80 9.21 -4.86
CA PRO A 29 -0.05 8.82 -3.67
C PRO A 29 -0.65 9.40 -2.39
N THR A 30 -1.93 9.19 -2.18
CA THR A 30 -2.60 9.66 -0.97
C THR A 30 -2.15 8.84 0.24
N PRO A 31 -2.26 9.41 1.46
CA PRO A 31 -1.93 8.63 2.65
C PRO A 31 -2.67 7.30 2.72
N GLU A 32 -3.95 7.29 2.35
CA GLU A 32 -4.75 6.08 2.37
C GLU A 32 -4.19 5.02 1.44
N ASN A 33 -3.80 5.42 0.22
CA ASN A 33 -3.26 4.48 -0.74
C ASN A 33 -1.89 3.96 -0.34
N LEU A 34 -1.05 4.85 0.18
CA LEU A 34 0.28 4.45 0.67
C LEU A 34 0.15 3.48 1.84
N GLU A 35 -0.78 3.77 2.76
CA GLU A 35 -0.99 2.89 3.92
C GLU A 35 -1.51 1.52 3.51
N LEU A 36 -2.38 1.48 2.51
CA LEU A 36 -2.91 0.20 2.05
C LEU A 36 -1.79 -0.66 1.45
N LEU A 37 -0.93 -0.06 0.64
CA LEU A 37 0.19 -0.80 0.09
C LEU A 37 1.14 -1.26 1.18
N ALA A 38 1.39 -0.40 2.18
CA ALA A 38 2.23 -0.78 3.31
C ALA A 38 1.63 -1.98 4.06
N GLU A 39 0.31 -1.97 4.26
CA GLU A 39 -0.38 -3.07 4.91
C GLU A 39 -0.20 -4.37 4.13
N ILE A 40 -0.29 -4.29 2.79
CA ILE A 40 -0.10 -5.46 1.94
C ILE A 40 1.33 -5.98 2.09
N TYR A 41 2.33 -5.08 2.09
CA TYR A 41 3.72 -5.48 2.29
C TYR A 41 3.92 -6.14 3.65
N MET A 42 3.25 -5.63 4.69
CA MET A 42 3.34 -6.26 6.01
C MET A 42 2.85 -7.70 5.96
N GLN A 43 1.75 -7.95 5.25
CA GLN A 43 1.24 -9.31 5.11
C GLN A 43 2.20 -10.20 4.35
N GLN A 44 2.97 -9.62 3.45
CA GLN A 44 3.96 -10.38 2.69
C GLN A 44 5.29 -10.55 3.45
N GLY A 45 5.42 -9.93 4.60
CA GLY A 45 6.66 -9.98 5.38
C GLY A 45 7.71 -9.02 4.88
N LEU A 46 7.36 -8.08 4.00
CA LEU A 46 8.29 -7.09 3.46
C LEU A 46 8.30 -5.87 4.35
N PHE A 47 8.87 -6.04 5.55
CA PHE A 47 8.77 -5.03 6.60
C PHE A 47 9.52 -3.74 6.27
N ASP A 48 10.68 -3.85 5.63
CA ASP A 48 11.45 -2.65 5.27
C ASP A 48 10.71 -1.83 4.23
N ASP A 49 10.12 -2.50 3.24
CA ASP A 49 9.33 -1.81 2.22
C ASP A 49 8.11 -1.13 2.83
N ALA A 50 7.45 -1.81 3.75
CA ALA A 50 6.28 -1.24 4.44
C ALA A 50 6.70 -0.01 5.25
N THR A 51 7.83 -0.10 5.94
CA THR A 51 8.33 1.01 6.76
C THR A 51 8.59 2.25 5.91
N GLU A 52 9.18 2.09 4.73
CA GLU A 52 9.42 3.22 3.85
C GLU A 52 8.13 3.92 3.47
N LEU A 53 7.08 3.16 3.19
CA LEU A 53 5.79 3.74 2.84
C LEU A 53 5.17 4.47 4.03
N TYR A 54 5.23 3.88 5.22
CA TYR A 54 4.72 4.55 6.41
C TYR A 54 5.49 5.84 6.69
N LEU A 55 6.79 5.85 6.44
CA LEU A 55 7.58 7.07 6.61
C LEU A 55 7.14 8.16 5.62
N ARG A 56 6.79 7.79 4.40
CA ARG A 56 6.27 8.75 3.43
C ARG A 56 4.99 9.39 3.95
N VAL A 57 4.11 8.58 4.56
CA VAL A 57 2.86 9.09 5.13
C VAL A 57 3.15 10.06 6.25
N VAL A 58 4.07 9.69 7.15
CA VAL A 58 4.43 10.55 8.28
C VAL A 58 5.01 11.88 7.78
N LYS A 59 5.92 11.82 6.82
CA LYS A 59 6.54 13.04 6.29
C LYS A 59 5.52 13.95 5.65
N ALA A 60 4.56 13.38 4.92
CA ALA A 60 3.51 14.18 4.30
C ALA A 60 2.63 14.83 5.36
N GLY A 61 2.41 14.16 6.48
CA GLY A 61 1.55 14.67 7.55
C GLY A 61 2.21 15.72 8.43
N LEU A 62 3.53 15.85 8.35
CA LEU A 62 4.27 16.75 9.23
C LEU A 62 4.41 18.17 8.67
N ARG A 63 3.87 18.46 7.52
CA ARG A 63 3.97 19.81 6.93
C ARG A 63 3.09 20.82 7.58
#